data_2ed0e84cce72db1568b909924d6c9ff3
#
_entry.id   2ed0e84cce72db1568b909924d6c9ff3
#
_cell.length_a   1.000
_cell.length_b   1.000
_cell.length_c   1.000
_cell.angle_alpha   90.00
_cell.angle_beta   90.00
_cell.angle_gamma   90.00
#
_symmetry.space_group_name_H-M   'P 1'
#
loop_
_entity.id
_entity.type
_entity.pdbx_description
1 polymer ?
#
loop_
_entity_poly.entity_id
_entity_poly.type
_entity_poly.pdbx_seq_one_letter_code
_entity_poly.pdbx_strand_id
1 'polypeptide(L)'
;MGASALMSLGMRAMTANYAALQATGHNIANVNTAGYSRQSVELETNGGQFTGAGFFGKGVNVASVKREHSEFLTREASTSRAIAAADETRSLQLQQLEKAFPLGEQGIGYAAGQLFNAFVDVANKPSDTSSRQVVLARTGEFAQRLRTAGEQIDNIQQGVTEELRASITQVNMLAGRVAELNQKIAAAQGSGQTPNDLLDQRDQAISDISQYLQVNTIAAGDGSMSVFIGGGQKLVLGTQTTKLVAVTDAFDPSRLQLGVNDSGSLRQMPDELVTGGAIAGLLRFQNSDLIDARNQLGQI
;
A
#
# COMPACT_ATOMS: atom_id res chain seq x y z
N MET A 1 47.07 -9.69 39.98
CA MET A 1 45.69 -10.03 39.61
C MET A 1 45.50 -11.54 39.85
N GLY A 2 44.50 -11.94 40.62
CA GLY A 2 44.28 -13.35 40.90
C GLY A 2 43.74 -14.12 39.68
N ALA A 3 43.98 -15.41 39.57
CA ALA A 3 43.49 -16.28 38.50
C ALA A 3 41.99 -16.12 38.23
N SER A 4 41.18 -15.80 39.25
CA SER A 4 39.75 -15.56 39.15
C SER A 4 39.39 -14.30 38.31
N ALA A 5 40.22 -13.25 38.37
CA ALA A 5 39.99 -12.01 37.57
C ALA A 5 40.27 -12.24 36.08
N LEU A 6 41.32 -12.99 35.76
CA LEU A 6 41.61 -13.39 34.37
C LEU A 6 40.53 -14.30 33.80
N MET A 7 40.03 -15.24 34.62
CA MET A 7 38.97 -16.16 34.24
C MET A 7 37.64 -15.42 33.99
N SER A 8 37.29 -14.43 34.83
CA SER A 8 36.09 -13.57 34.61
C SER A 8 36.22 -12.71 33.39
N LEU A 9 37.39 -12.18 33.07
CA LEU A 9 37.68 -11.43 31.84
C LEU A 9 37.49 -12.31 30.60
N GLY A 10 38.06 -13.54 30.63
CA GLY A 10 37.92 -14.51 29.54
C GLY A 10 36.47 -14.92 29.33
N MET A 11 35.71 -15.15 30.40
CA MET A 11 34.30 -15.52 30.33
C MET A 11 33.44 -14.40 29.67
N ARG A 12 33.68 -13.13 30.03
CA ARG A 12 32.99 -12.00 29.43
C ARG A 12 33.31 -11.86 27.93
N ALA A 13 34.56 -12.00 27.55
CA ALA A 13 34.98 -11.98 26.15
C ALA A 13 34.32 -13.12 25.35
N MET A 14 34.25 -14.33 25.92
CA MET A 14 33.56 -15.46 25.31
C MET A 14 32.03 -15.18 25.15
N THR A 15 31.39 -14.64 26.17
CA THR A 15 29.96 -14.29 26.11
C THR A 15 29.69 -13.23 25.02
N ALA A 16 30.52 -12.21 24.93
CA ALA A 16 30.41 -11.18 23.91
C ALA A 16 30.58 -11.73 22.47
N ASN A 17 31.59 -12.59 22.26
CA ASN A 17 31.82 -13.26 20.99
C ASN A 17 30.71 -14.25 20.65
N TYR A 18 30.16 -14.96 21.63
CA TYR A 18 29.01 -15.83 21.40
C TYR A 18 27.76 -15.07 20.98
N ALA A 19 27.47 -13.94 21.62
CA ALA A 19 26.36 -13.08 21.21
C ALA A 19 26.55 -12.54 19.76
N ALA A 20 27.79 -12.16 19.41
CA ALA A 20 28.11 -11.72 18.04
C ALA A 20 27.91 -12.85 17.00
N LEU A 21 28.32 -14.09 17.34
CA LEU A 21 28.08 -15.25 16.50
C LEU A 21 26.58 -15.57 16.36
N GLN A 22 25.81 -15.47 17.44
CA GLN A 22 24.35 -15.64 17.38
C GLN A 22 23.71 -14.59 16.47
N ALA A 23 24.05 -13.30 16.63
CA ALA A 23 23.55 -12.24 15.77
C ALA A 23 23.92 -12.48 14.29
N THR A 24 25.16 -12.93 14.02
CA THR A 24 25.58 -13.28 12.66
C THR A 24 24.80 -14.47 12.09
N GLY A 25 24.61 -15.52 12.88
CA GLY A 25 23.79 -16.67 12.48
C GLY A 25 22.34 -16.27 12.18
N HIS A 26 21.76 -15.41 13.02
CA HIS A 26 20.42 -14.86 12.81
C HIS A 26 20.33 -14.03 11.53
N ASN A 27 21.31 -13.19 11.26
CA ASN A 27 21.41 -12.39 10.03
C ASN A 27 21.48 -13.28 8.78
N ILE A 28 22.28 -14.35 8.82
CA ILE A 28 22.41 -15.30 7.71
C ILE A 28 21.09 -16.06 7.49
N ALA A 29 20.46 -16.53 8.56
CA ALA A 29 19.20 -17.27 8.47
C ALA A 29 18.06 -16.42 7.89
N ASN A 30 18.05 -15.11 8.15
CA ASN A 30 16.97 -14.19 7.76
C ASN A 30 17.32 -13.28 6.58
N VAL A 31 18.43 -13.51 5.88
CA VAL A 31 18.88 -12.64 4.77
C VAL A 31 17.83 -12.47 3.67
N ASN A 32 16.96 -13.46 3.44
CA ASN A 32 15.87 -13.45 2.46
C ASN A 32 14.49 -13.22 3.09
N THR A 33 14.42 -12.93 4.39
CA THR A 33 13.14 -12.64 5.07
C THR A 33 12.74 -11.20 4.80
N ALA A 34 11.57 -10.99 4.19
CA ALA A 34 11.06 -9.65 3.92
C ALA A 34 10.89 -8.85 5.23
N GLY A 35 11.35 -7.59 5.22
CA GLY A 35 11.27 -6.71 6.37
C GLY A 35 12.32 -6.96 7.47
N TYR A 36 13.18 -7.97 7.32
CA TYR A 36 14.24 -8.22 8.27
C TYR A 36 15.34 -7.14 8.22
N SER A 37 15.68 -6.59 9.38
CA SER A 37 16.81 -5.65 9.53
C SER A 37 18.00 -6.36 10.14
N ARG A 38 19.19 -6.18 9.56
CA ARG A 38 20.43 -6.74 10.09
C ARG A 38 20.65 -6.31 11.53
N GLN A 39 20.99 -7.27 12.40
CA GLN A 39 21.26 -7.02 13.82
C GLN A 39 22.77 -6.97 14.08
N SER A 40 23.19 -6.07 14.94
CA SER A 40 24.57 -5.91 15.42
C SER A 40 24.60 -5.91 16.96
N VAL A 41 25.67 -6.49 17.52
CA VAL A 41 25.88 -6.51 18.96
C VAL A 41 26.66 -5.25 19.36
N GLU A 42 26.08 -4.47 20.26
CA GLU A 42 26.73 -3.32 20.85
C GLU A 42 27.47 -3.74 22.13
N LEU A 43 28.76 -3.49 22.15
CA LEU A 43 29.61 -3.82 23.27
C LEU A 43 29.96 -2.58 24.07
N GLU A 44 29.92 -2.69 25.40
CA GLU A 44 30.32 -1.64 26.33
C GLU A 44 31.51 -2.10 27.17
N THR A 45 32.47 -1.18 27.40
CA THR A 45 33.58 -1.46 28.31
C THR A 45 33.10 -1.50 29.74
N ASN A 46 33.39 -2.59 30.44
CA ASN A 46 33.10 -2.66 31.87
C ASN A 46 34.05 -1.75 32.64
N GLY A 47 33.49 -0.93 33.54
CA GLY A 47 34.24 0.05 34.31
C GLY A 47 35.54 -0.53 34.89
N GLY A 48 36.66 0.15 34.60
CA GLY A 48 37.97 -0.25 35.06
C GLY A 48 38.10 -0.17 36.60
N GLN A 49 39.09 -0.89 37.16
CA GLN A 49 39.43 -0.80 38.56
C GLN A 49 40.81 -0.16 38.74
N PHE A 50 40.86 0.88 39.57
CA PHE A 50 42.13 1.46 39.97
C PHE A 50 42.77 0.51 41.00
N THR A 51 44.02 0.14 40.75
CA THR A 51 44.88 -0.52 41.70
C THR A 51 46.13 0.35 41.93
N GLY A 52 46.82 0.21 43.04
CA GLY A 52 48.01 1.04 43.29
C GLY A 52 49.08 1.00 42.20
N ALA A 53 49.00 0.09 41.23
CA ALA A 53 49.88 -0.04 40.07
C ALA A 53 49.27 0.52 38.76
N GLY A 54 48.02 1.10 38.79
CA GLY A 54 47.39 1.67 37.59
C GLY A 54 45.94 1.29 37.43
N PHE A 55 45.35 1.72 36.32
CA PHE A 55 43.95 1.47 35.95
C PHE A 55 43.90 0.21 35.08
N PHE A 56 43.19 -0.81 35.53
CA PHE A 56 43.02 -2.07 34.80
C PHE A 56 41.58 -2.22 34.32
N GLY A 57 41.39 -2.47 33.01
CA GLY A 57 40.10 -2.77 32.42
C GLY A 57 39.52 -4.12 32.90
N LYS A 58 38.20 -4.21 32.99
CA LYS A 58 37.46 -5.44 33.39
C LYS A 58 36.80 -6.14 32.20
N GLY A 59 37.25 -5.88 30.98
CA GLY A 59 36.71 -6.48 29.76
C GLY A 59 35.47 -5.77 29.23
N VAL A 60 34.67 -6.48 28.44
CA VAL A 60 33.49 -6.00 27.75
C VAL A 60 32.24 -6.68 28.26
N ASN A 61 31.10 -5.98 28.19
CA ASN A 61 29.77 -6.53 28.35
C ASN A 61 28.98 -6.32 27.04
N VAL A 62 28.00 -7.19 26.78
CA VAL A 62 27.01 -6.95 25.77
C VAL A 62 26.03 -5.92 26.32
N ALA A 63 26.03 -4.71 25.75
CA ALA A 63 25.10 -3.65 26.14
C ALA A 63 23.72 -3.87 25.54
N SER A 64 23.65 -4.14 24.23
CA SER A 64 22.40 -4.41 23.52
C SER A 64 22.65 -5.13 22.20
N VAL A 65 21.58 -5.68 21.63
CA VAL A 65 21.52 -6.11 20.23
C VAL A 65 20.63 -5.15 19.50
N LYS A 66 21.23 -4.35 18.59
CA LYS A 66 20.50 -3.32 17.81
C LYS A 66 20.29 -3.77 16.40
N ARG A 67 19.18 -3.34 15.80
CA ARG A 67 18.94 -3.45 14.36
C ARG A 67 19.53 -2.25 13.62
N GLU A 68 20.16 -2.51 12.48
CA GLU A 68 20.61 -1.49 11.55
C GLU A 68 19.41 -1.02 10.73
N HIS A 69 18.78 0.05 11.17
CA HIS A 69 17.55 0.59 10.58
C HIS A 69 17.66 2.11 10.43
N SER A 70 17.21 2.62 9.29
CA SER A 70 17.12 4.06 9.02
C SER A 70 15.67 4.47 8.81
N GLU A 71 15.09 5.17 9.76
CA GLU A 71 13.72 5.68 9.65
C GLU A 71 13.52 6.58 8.43
N PHE A 72 14.55 7.36 8.06
CA PHE A 72 14.51 8.21 6.88
C PHE A 72 14.36 7.38 5.61
N LEU A 73 15.24 6.38 5.40
CA LEU A 73 15.21 5.54 4.20
C LEU A 73 13.92 4.70 4.14
N THR A 74 13.44 4.21 5.28
CA THR A 74 12.18 3.45 5.34
C THR A 74 10.99 4.32 4.96
N ARG A 75 10.94 5.56 5.43
CA ARG A 75 9.88 6.52 5.07
C ARG A 75 9.92 6.85 3.58
N GLU A 76 11.11 7.13 3.04
CA GLU A 76 11.29 7.44 1.62
C GLU A 76 10.87 6.24 0.74
N ALA A 77 11.29 5.03 1.11
CA ALA A 77 10.90 3.81 0.41
C ALA A 77 9.38 3.57 0.48
N SER A 78 8.74 3.85 1.61
CA SER A 78 7.28 3.73 1.77
C SER A 78 6.54 4.74 0.90
N THR A 79 7.02 5.99 0.84
CA THR A 79 6.45 7.04 -0.01
C THR A 79 6.58 6.68 -1.50
N SER A 80 7.78 6.28 -1.94
CA SER A 80 8.02 5.86 -3.32
C SER A 80 7.16 4.66 -3.71
N ARG A 81 7.01 3.69 -2.81
CA ARG A 81 6.15 2.52 -3.02
C ARG A 81 4.68 2.92 -3.15
N ALA A 82 4.20 3.85 -2.33
CA ALA A 82 2.83 4.32 -2.42
C ALA A 82 2.54 5.03 -3.75
N ILE A 83 3.47 5.86 -4.23
CA ILE A 83 3.34 6.53 -5.53
C ILE A 83 3.31 5.50 -6.66
N ALA A 84 4.27 4.56 -6.66
CA ALA A 84 4.33 3.51 -7.66
C ALA A 84 3.07 2.64 -7.69
N ALA A 85 2.54 2.25 -6.52
CA ALA A 85 1.32 1.46 -6.42
C ALA A 85 0.07 2.19 -6.96
N ALA A 86 -0.02 3.51 -6.76
CA ALA A 86 -1.11 4.31 -7.31
C ALA A 86 -1.07 4.34 -8.85
N ASP A 87 0.12 4.58 -9.42
CA ASP A 87 0.29 4.67 -10.87
C ASP A 87 0.13 3.30 -11.54
N GLU A 88 0.66 2.22 -10.94
CA GLU A 88 0.50 0.85 -11.42
C GLU A 88 -0.98 0.44 -11.43
N THR A 89 -1.68 0.65 -10.31
CA THR A 89 -3.11 0.31 -10.20
C THR A 89 -3.93 1.07 -11.24
N ARG A 90 -3.73 2.38 -11.38
CA ARG A 90 -4.41 3.17 -12.40
C ARG A 90 -4.09 2.68 -13.82
N SER A 91 -2.82 2.37 -14.10
CA SER A 91 -2.41 1.83 -15.40
C SER A 91 -3.08 0.51 -15.73
N LEU A 92 -3.22 -0.40 -14.76
CA LEU A 92 -3.93 -1.67 -14.94
C LEU A 92 -5.40 -1.44 -15.27
N GLN A 93 -6.08 -0.50 -14.60
CA GLN A 93 -7.46 -0.17 -14.88
C GLN A 93 -7.64 0.50 -16.25
N LEU A 94 -6.71 1.38 -16.66
CA LEU A 94 -6.69 1.97 -18.00
C LEU A 94 -6.53 0.92 -19.09
N GLN A 95 -5.68 -0.09 -18.89
CA GLN A 95 -5.54 -1.21 -19.82
C GLN A 95 -6.84 -2.04 -19.94
N GLN A 96 -7.60 -2.17 -18.85
CA GLN A 96 -8.91 -2.82 -18.92
C GLN A 96 -9.93 -1.96 -19.69
N LEU A 97 -9.91 -0.66 -19.46
CA LEU A 97 -10.76 0.30 -20.17
C LEU A 97 -10.46 0.33 -21.69
N GLU A 98 -9.18 0.27 -22.05
CA GLU A 98 -8.76 0.21 -23.47
C GLU A 98 -9.35 -1.01 -24.17
N LYS A 99 -9.46 -2.15 -23.51
CA LYS A 99 -10.08 -3.35 -24.07
C LYS A 99 -11.58 -3.21 -24.32
N ALA A 100 -12.26 -2.29 -23.63
CA ALA A 100 -13.67 -1.98 -23.87
C ALA A 100 -13.88 -1.25 -25.21
N PHE A 101 -12.82 -0.66 -25.78
CA PHE A 101 -12.85 0.09 -27.04
C PHE A 101 -11.90 -0.53 -28.07
N PRO A 102 -12.21 -1.73 -28.60
CA PRO A 102 -11.36 -2.39 -29.58
C PRO A 102 -11.22 -1.54 -30.84
N LEU A 103 -10.03 -1.56 -31.43
CA LEU A 103 -9.73 -0.89 -32.70
C LEU A 103 -10.01 -1.79 -33.91
N GLY A 104 -10.00 -1.21 -35.10
CA GLY A 104 -10.21 -1.92 -36.36
C GLY A 104 -11.65 -2.38 -36.55
N GLU A 105 -11.85 -3.51 -37.25
CA GLU A 105 -13.16 -4.02 -37.63
C GLU A 105 -14.12 -4.30 -36.47
N GLN A 106 -13.57 -4.56 -35.28
CA GLN A 106 -14.34 -4.78 -34.06
C GLN A 106 -14.77 -3.48 -33.40
N GLY A 107 -14.17 -2.34 -33.75
CA GLY A 107 -14.36 -1.06 -33.11
C GLY A 107 -15.68 -0.38 -33.45
N ILE A 108 -16.12 0.53 -32.55
CA ILE A 108 -17.30 1.38 -32.73
C ILE A 108 -17.13 2.28 -33.97
N GLY A 109 -15.93 2.87 -34.18
CA GLY A 109 -15.62 3.71 -35.30
C GLY A 109 -15.76 3.02 -36.67
N TYR A 110 -15.40 1.74 -36.75
CA TYR A 110 -15.62 0.95 -37.94
C TYR A 110 -17.12 0.75 -38.24
N ALA A 111 -17.90 0.40 -37.20
CA ALA A 111 -19.34 0.22 -37.37
C ALA A 111 -20.05 1.55 -37.77
N ALA A 112 -19.61 2.68 -37.19
CA ALA A 112 -20.09 4.01 -37.61
C ALA A 112 -19.75 4.28 -39.07
N GLY A 113 -18.54 4.01 -39.53
CA GLY A 113 -18.12 4.14 -40.93
C GLY A 113 -19.00 3.29 -41.87
N GLN A 114 -19.27 2.03 -41.51
CA GLN A 114 -20.15 1.15 -42.27
C GLN A 114 -21.61 1.69 -42.34
N LEU A 115 -22.10 2.24 -41.25
CA LEU A 115 -23.43 2.87 -41.20
C LEU A 115 -23.50 4.09 -42.13
N PHE A 116 -22.49 4.99 -42.08
CA PHE A 116 -22.45 6.16 -42.98
C PHE A 116 -22.36 5.75 -44.46
N ASN A 117 -21.56 4.72 -44.78
CA ASN A 117 -21.49 4.18 -46.14
C ASN A 117 -22.86 3.62 -46.60
N ALA A 118 -23.58 2.94 -45.73
CA ALA A 118 -24.92 2.45 -46.03
C ALA A 118 -25.94 3.60 -46.28
N PHE A 119 -25.82 4.73 -45.58
CA PHE A 119 -26.63 5.94 -45.88
C PHE A 119 -26.30 6.55 -47.24
N VAL A 120 -25.04 6.55 -47.64
CA VAL A 120 -24.64 7.02 -48.98
C VAL A 120 -25.27 6.14 -50.08
N ASP A 121 -25.30 4.80 -49.87
CA ASP A 121 -25.94 3.89 -50.81
C ASP A 121 -27.47 4.15 -50.98
N VAL A 122 -28.15 4.42 -49.86
CA VAL A 122 -29.57 4.80 -49.90
C VAL A 122 -29.77 6.15 -50.57
N ALA A 123 -28.88 7.13 -50.34
CA ALA A 123 -28.95 8.43 -51.00
C ALA A 123 -28.80 8.32 -52.54
N ASN A 124 -27.94 7.38 -53.00
CA ASN A 124 -27.74 7.11 -54.42
C ASN A 124 -28.90 6.28 -55.04
N LYS A 125 -29.58 5.45 -54.27
CA LYS A 125 -30.69 4.58 -54.73
C LYS A 125 -31.89 4.63 -53.76
N PRO A 126 -32.63 5.76 -53.70
CA PRO A 126 -33.62 5.97 -52.64
C PRO A 126 -34.84 5.02 -52.70
N SER A 127 -35.16 4.46 -53.84
CA SER A 127 -36.27 3.50 -54.02
C SER A 127 -35.86 2.04 -53.83
N ASP A 128 -34.57 1.72 -53.63
CA ASP A 128 -34.08 0.38 -53.41
C ASP A 128 -34.35 -0.09 -51.96
N THR A 129 -35.20 -1.12 -51.81
CA THR A 129 -35.54 -1.69 -50.54
C THR A 129 -34.37 -2.43 -49.88
N SER A 130 -33.45 -3.01 -50.68
CA SER A 130 -32.28 -3.70 -50.20
C SER A 130 -31.31 -2.73 -49.51
N SER A 131 -31.02 -1.56 -50.12
CA SER A 131 -30.17 -0.54 -49.49
C SER A 131 -30.75 -0.05 -48.16
N ARG A 132 -32.07 0.12 -48.03
CA ARG A 132 -32.75 0.50 -46.79
C ARG A 132 -32.60 -0.59 -45.71
N GLN A 133 -32.70 -1.89 -46.07
CA GLN A 133 -32.47 -3.00 -45.13
C GLN A 133 -31.04 -3.04 -44.62
N VAL A 134 -30.05 -2.73 -45.48
CA VAL A 134 -28.65 -2.61 -45.08
C VAL A 134 -28.45 -1.51 -44.03
N VAL A 135 -29.05 -0.33 -44.20
CA VAL A 135 -29.01 0.75 -43.20
C VAL A 135 -29.56 0.27 -41.84
N LEU A 136 -30.72 -0.41 -41.86
CA LEU A 136 -31.30 -0.95 -40.61
C LEU A 136 -30.40 -1.95 -39.94
N ALA A 137 -29.78 -2.85 -40.70
CA ALA A 137 -28.83 -3.83 -40.16
C ALA A 137 -27.59 -3.15 -39.59
N ARG A 138 -27.00 -2.17 -40.28
CA ARG A 138 -25.83 -1.41 -39.81
C ARG A 138 -26.14 -0.55 -38.58
N THR A 139 -27.34 0.02 -38.50
CA THR A 139 -27.83 0.75 -37.33
C THR A 139 -27.91 -0.19 -36.11
N GLY A 140 -28.48 -1.40 -36.32
CA GLY A 140 -28.55 -2.41 -35.28
C GLY A 140 -27.17 -2.86 -34.77
N GLU A 141 -26.24 -3.07 -35.71
CA GLU A 141 -24.85 -3.44 -35.38
C GLU A 141 -24.15 -2.30 -34.60
N PHE A 142 -24.25 -1.08 -35.04
CA PHE A 142 -23.65 0.08 -34.36
C PHE A 142 -24.23 0.26 -32.94
N ALA A 143 -25.54 0.21 -32.80
CA ALA A 143 -26.23 0.31 -31.52
C ALA A 143 -25.82 -0.82 -30.56
N GLN A 144 -25.63 -2.05 -31.09
CA GLN A 144 -25.17 -3.18 -30.28
C GLN A 144 -23.73 -2.97 -29.78
N ARG A 145 -22.83 -2.45 -30.60
CA ARG A 145 -21.44 -2.17 -30.18
C ARG A 145 -21.38 -1.09 -29.11
N LEU A 146 -22.17 -0.02 -29.23
CA LEU A 146 -22.30 1.01 -28.19
C LEU A 146 -22.79 0.42 -26.88
N ARG A 147 -23.82 -0.42 -26.92
CA ARG A 147 -24.37 -1.09 -25.73
C ARG A 147 -23.33 -1.98 -25.06
N THR A 148 -22.63 -2.81 -25.85
CA THR A 148 -21.56 -3.68 -25.33
C THR A 148 -20.43 -2.89 -24.68
N ALA A 149 -20.01 -1.76 -25.25
CA ALA A 149 -19.01 -0.90 -24.65
C ALA A 149 -19.51 -0.30 -23.31
N GLY A 150 -20.78 0.14 -23.26
CA GLY A 150 -21.40 0.62 -22.04
C GLY A 150 -21.43 -0.45 -20.93
N GLU A 151 -21.86 -1.68 -21.27
CA GLU A 151 -21.87 -2.81 -20.35
C GLU A 151 -20.45 -3.15 -19.82
N GLN A 152 -19.44 -3.05 -20.67
CA GLN A 152 -18.05 -3.26 -20.25
C GLN A 152 -17.57 -2.17 -19.28
N ILE A 153 -17.90 -0.89 -19.52
CA ILE A 153 -17.61 0.21 -18.61
C ILE A 153 -18.29 -0.03 -17.25
N ASP A 154 -19.54 -0.50 -17.23
CA ASP A 154 -20.26 -0.80 -15.98
C ASP A 154 -19.62 -1.97 -15.21
N ASN A 155 -19.17 -3.01 -15.92
CA ASN A 155 -18.43 -4.12 -15.32
C ASN A 155 -17.09 -3.66 -14.72
N ILE A 156 -16.36 -2.78 -15.41
CA ILE A 156 -15.11 -2.19 -14.90
C ILE A 156 -15.40 -1.37 -13.63
N GLN A 157 -16.48 -0.56 -13.63
CA GLN A 157 -16.89 0.20 -12.43
C GLN A 157 -17.17 -0.71 -11.24
N GLN A 158 -17.86 -1.83 -11.45
CA GLN A 158 -18.12 -2.81 -10.40
C GLN A 158 -16.82 -3.42 -9.87
N GLY A 159 -15.91 -3.81 -10.76
CA GLY A 159 -14.60 -4.33 -10.39
C GLY A 159 -13.79 -3.34 -9.55
N VAL A 160 -13.76 -2.06 -9.93
CA VAL A 160 -13.10 -0.99 -9.16
C VAL A 160 -13.73 -0.84 -7.76
N THR A 161 -15.06 -0.91 -7.68
CA THR A 161 -15.78 -0.84 -6.40
C THR A 161 -15.42 -2.00 -5.47
N GLU A 162 -15.34 -3.22 -6.00
CA GLU A 162 -14.93 -4.41 -5.23
C GLU A 162 -13.49 -4.34 -4.79
N GLU A 163 -12.58 -3.90 -5.65
CA GLU A 163 -11.17 -3.75 -5.34
C GLU A 163 -10.93 -2.65 -4.29
N LEU A 164 -11.67 -1.53 -4.33
CA LEU A 164 -11.66 -0.51 -3.28
C LEU A 164 -12.07 -1.07 -1.92
N ARG A 165 -13.16 -1.85 -1.86
CA ARG A 165 -13.61 -2.48 -0.61
C ARG A 165 -12.61 -3.49 -0.07
N ALA A 166 -12.03 -4.30 -0.94
CA ALA A 166 -10.98 -5.25 -0.57
C ALA A 166 -9.74 -4.54 -0.03
N SER A 167 -9.27 -3.49 -0.71
CA SER A 167 -8.14 -2.68 -0.28
C SER A 167 -8.36 -2.02 1.08
N ILE A 168 -9.54 -1.45 1.31
CA ILE A 168 -9.93 -0.87 2.61
C ILE A 168 -9.92 -1.93 3.72
N THR A 169 -10.40 -3.12 3.43
CA THR A 169 -10.40 -4.25 4.39
C THR A 169 -8.97 -4.65 4.75
N GLN A 170 -8.08 -4.73 3.78
CA GLN A 170 -6.66 -5.04 4.00
C GLN A 170 -5.97 -3.97 4.84
N VAL A 171 -6.22 -2.68 4.55
CA VAL A 171 -5.67 -1.58 5.37
C VAL A 171 -6.13 -1.69 6.82
N ASN A 172 -7.42 -1.95 7.05
CA ASN A 172 -7.95 -2.10 8.41
C ASN A 172 -7.33 -3.28 9.16
N MET A 173 -7.10 -4.41 8.48
CA MET A 173 -6.43 -5.57 9.07
C MET A 173 -4.97 -5.26 9.42
N LEU A 174 -4.23 -4.62 8.51
CA LEU A 174 -2.84 -4.23 8.74
C LEU A 174 -2.73 -3.18 9.85
N ALA A 175 -3.64 -2.21 9.91
CA ALA A 175 -3.71 -1.22 11.00
C ALA A 175 -3.93 -1.89 12.37
N GLY A 176 -4.81 -2.90 12.43
CA GLY A 176 -5.00 -3.72 13.62
C GLY A 176 -3.72 -4.44 14.04
N ARG A 177 -2.99 -5.01 13.07
CA ARG A 177 -1.70 -5.66 13.32
C ARG A 177 -0.64 -4.67 13.86
N VAL A 178 -0.57 -3.46 13.30
CA VAL A 178 0.34 -2.40 13.81
C VAL A 178 0.02 -2.06 15.26
N ALA A 179 -1.27 -1.90 15.60
CA ALA A 179 -1.71 -1.59 16.97
C ALA A 179 -1.34 -2.73 17.95
N GLU A 180 -1.54 -3.98 17.56
CA GLU A 180 -1.14 -5.15 18.36
C GLU A 180 0.38 -5.21 18.57
N LEU A 181 1.16 -4.97 17.52
CA LEU A 181 2.62 -4.94 17.59
C LEU A 181 3.10 -3.78 18.46
N ASN A 182 2.47 -2.59 18.38
CA ASN A 182 2.76 -1.49 19.29
C ASN A 182 2.58 -1.88 20.75
N GLN A 183 1.50 -2.59 21.08
CA GLN A 183 1.26 -3.07 22.44
C GLN A 183 2.37 -4.01 22.92
N LYS A 184 2.78 -4.98 22.08
CA LYS A 184 3.84 -5.93 22.40
C LYS A 184 5.20 -5.24 22.56
N ILE A 185 5.50 -4.27 21.67
CA ILE A 185 6.75 -3.49 21.71
C ILE A 185 6.81 -2.65 22.98
N ALA A 186 5.77 -1.92 23.33
CA ALA A 186 5.72 -1.11 24.54
C ALA A 186 5.91 -1.97 25.81
N ALA A 187 5.29 -3.14 25.87
CA ALA A 187 5.47 -4.08 26.97
C ALA A 187 6.91 -4.61 27.08
N ALA A 188 7.55 -4.95 25.96
CA ALA A 188 8.93 -5.42 25.93
C ALA A 188 9.93 -4.32 26.31
N GLN A 189 9.75 -3.11 25.80
CA GLN A 189 10.60 -1.96 26.15
C GLN A 189 10.44 -1.55 27.62
N GLY A 190 9.23 -1.62 28.16
CA GLY A 190 8.99 -1.40 29.60
C GLY A 190 9.75 -2.38 30.50
N SER A 191 10.13 -3.56 29.99
CA SER A 191 10.99 -4.53 30.67
C SER A 191 12.50 -4.36 30.40
N GLY A 192 12.90 -3.31 29.65
CA GLY A 192 14.28 -3.01 29.29
C GLY A 192 14.84 -3.85 28.13
N GLN A 193 13.98 -4.52 27.36
CA GLN A 193 14.39 -5.33 26.19
C GLN A 193 14.08 -4.59 24.89
N THR A 194 14.97 -4.72 23.90
CA THR A 194 14.73 -4.22 22.55
C THR A 194 14.19 -5.35 21.67
N PRO A 195 12.88 -5.37 21.35
CA PRO A 195 12.25 -6.44 20.60
C PRO A 195 12.44 -6.25 19.09
N ASN A 196 13.65 -6.48 18.57
CA ASN A 196 14.02 -6.21 17.19
C ASN A 196 13.06 -6.85 16.16
N ASP A 197 12.68 -8.11 16.39
CA ASP A 197 11.79 -8.85 15.48
C ASP A 197 10.36 -8.26 15.45
N LEU A 198 9.86 -7.74 16.58
CA LEU A 198 8.55 -7.06 16.61
C LEU A 198 8.60 -5.70 15.91
N LEU A 199 9.73 -5.00 16.02
CA LEU A 199 9.96 -3.74 15.33
C LEU A 199 10.00 -3.96 13.81
N ASP A 200 10.71 -5.00 13.34
CA ASP A 200 10.76 -5.36 11.93
C ASP A 200 9.36 -5.75 11.40
N GLN A 201 8.61 -6.56 12.14
CA GLN A 201 7.24 -6.93 11.75
C GLN A 201 6.31 -5.72 11.67
N ARG A 202 6.45 -4.75 12.59
CA ARG A 202 5.66 -3.51 12.57
C ARG A 202 6.00 -2.66 11.34
N ASP A 203 7.28 -2.47 11.10
CA ASP A 203 7.75 -1.66 9.97
C ASP A 203 7.34 -2.31 8.64
N GLN A 204 7.36 -3.65 8.55
CA GLN A 204 6.82 -4.38 7.42
C GLN A 204 5.31 -4.17 7.26
N ALA A 205 4.53 -4.26 8.34
CA ALA A 205 3.08 -4.02 8.28
C ALA A 205 2.75 -2.59 7.83
N ILE A 206 3.52 -1.59 8.27
CA ILE A 206 3.39 -0.20 7.81
C ILE A 206 3.77 -0.07 6.33
N SER A 207 4.83 -0.74 5.90
CA SER A 207 5.24 -0.81 4.50
C SER A 207 4.17 -1.46 3.61
N ASP A 208 3.47 -2.48 4.12
CA ASP A 208 2.36 -3.13 3.40
C ASP A 208 1.14 -2.19 3.30
N ILE A 209 0.85 -1.39 4.34
CA ILE A 209 -0.18 -0.34 4.25
C ILE A 209 0.17 0.67 3.15
N SER A 210 1.46 0.99 2.96
CA SER A 210 1.90 1.95 1.94
C SER A 210 1.57 1.53 0.51
N GLN A 211 1.35 0.23 0.25
CA GLN A 211 0.88 -0.25 -1.05
C GLN A 211 -0.57 0.17 -1.34
N TYR A 212 -1.38 0.36 -0.29
CA TYR A 212 -2.81 0.71 -0.40
C TYR A 212 -3.08 2.19 -0.21
N LEU A 213 -2.32 2.85 0.72
CA LEU A 213 -2.45 4.26 1.06
C LEU A 213 -1.10 4.85 1.46
N GLN A 214 -0.83 6.08 1.04
CA GLN A 214 0.33 6.80 1.56
C GLN A 214 0.14 7.10 3.04
N VAL A 215 1.15 6.73 3.84
CA VAL A 215 1.14 6.91 5.29
C VAL A 215 2.29 7.79 5.77
N ASN A 216 2.05 8.49 6.87
CA ASN A 216 3.05 9.19 7.66
C ASN A 216 3.11 8.57 9.05
N THR A 217 4.31 8.39 9.59
CA THR A 217 4.53 7.76 10.89
C THR A 217 5.16 8.72 11.88
N ILE A 218 4.74 8.61 13.14
CA ILE A 218 5.32 9.37 14.26
C ILE A 218 5.62 8.39 15.38
N ALA A 219 6.91 8.28 15.77
CA ALA A 219 7.34 7.45 16.89
C ALA A 219 6.99 8.13 18.22
N ALA A 220 6.55 7.35 19.19
CA ALA A 220 6.30 7.80 20.56
C ALA A 220 7.41 7.31 21.50
N GLY A 221 7.54 7.94 22.67
CA GLY A 221 8.59 7.66 23.63
C GLY A 221 8.50 6.28 24.33
N ASP A 222 7.35 5.61 24.22
CA ASP A 222 7.10 4.25 24.72
C ASP A 222 7.43 3.16 23.68
N GLY A 223 8.03 3.55 22.54
CA GLY A 223 8.33 2.67 21.42
C GLY A 223 7.17 2.36 20.50
N SER A 224 5.95 2.84 20.80
CA SER A 224 4.82 2.73 19.88
C SER A 224 4.99 3.67 18.68
N MET A 225 4.34 3.34 17.56
CA MET A 225 4.35 4.16 16.35
C MET A 225 2.92 4.48 15.94
N SER A 226 2.64 5.76 15.80
CA SER A 226 1.37 6.24 15.28
C SER A 226 1.43 6.35 13.76
N VAL A 227 0.35 5.97 13.07
CA VAL A 227 0.23 5.98 11.62
C VAL A 227 -0.90 6.93 11.23
N PHE A 228 -0.58 7.87 10.36
CA PHE A 228 -1.51 8.86 9.82
C PHE A 228 -1.61 8.71 8.31
N ILE A 229 -2.79 8.99 7.78
CA ILE A 229 -3.09 9.00 6.35
C ILE A 229 -3.45 10.42 5.90
N GLY A 230 -3.81 10.59 4.65
CA GLY A 230 -4.08 11.86 4.01
C GLY A 230 -4.83 12.88 4.88
N GLY A 231 -4.39 14.14 4.83
CA GLY A 231 -4.94 15.21 5.66
C GLY A 231 -4.68 15.08 7.16
N GLY A 232 -3.73 14.22 7.59
CA GLY A 232 -3.41 14.01 9.00
C GLY A 232 -4.44 13.18 9.77
N GLN A 233 -5.30 12.43 9.08
CA GLN A 233 -6.24 11.53 9.72
C GLN A 233 -5.51 10.37 10.39
N LYS A 234 -5.81 10.10 11.66
CA LYS A 234 -5.24 8.98 12.40
C LYS A 234 -5.77 7.66 11.85
N LEU A 235 -4.88 6.74 11.51
CA LEU A 235 -5.20 5.34 11.23
C LEU A 235 -4.89 4.46 12.43
N VAL A 236 -3.71 4.66 13.02
CA VAL A 236 -3.29 4.02 14.28
C VAL A 236 -2.74 5.09 15.22
N LEU A 237 -3.22 5.12 16.45
CA LEU A 237 -2.69 5.97 17.52
C LEU A 237 -2.36 5.11 18.74
N GLY A 238 -1.06 4.83 18.94
CA GLY A 238 -0.63 3.87 19.95
C GLY A 238 -1.22 2.47 19.68
N THR A 239 -2.14 2.02 20.56
CA THR A 239 -2.84 0.73 20.46
C THR A 239 -4.26 0.85 19.88
N GLN A 240 -4.71 2.06 19.57
CA GLN A 240 -6.06 2.31 19.03
C GLN A 240 -6.02 2.45 17.50
N THR A 241 -7.03 1.89 16.85
CA THR A 241 -7.20 1.98 15.40
C THR A 241 -8.47 2.75 15.05
N THR A 242 -8.39 3.54 13.98
CA THR A 242 -9.56 4.15 13.35
C THR A 242 -9.87 3.36 12.08
N LYS A 243 -11.14 2.99 11.88
CA LYS A 243 -11.53 2.17 10.74
C LYS A 243 -11.75 3.02 9.50
N LEU A 244 -11.16 2.59 8.40
CA LEU A 244 -11.52 3.07 7.06
C LEU A 244 -12.79 2.35 6.60
N VAL A 245 -13.63 3.05 5.88
CA VAL A 245 -14.89 2.52 5.32
C VAL A 245 -15.09 3.02 3.90
N ALA A 246 -15.70 2.18 3.07
CA ALA A 246 -16.19 2.60 1.77
C ALA A 246 -17.56 3.25 1.95
N VAL A 247 -17.70 4.49 1.51
CA VAL A 247 -18.95 5.26 1.57
C VAL A 247 -19.47 5.41 0.14
N THR A 248 -20.72 5.09 -0.08
CA THR A 248 -21.37 5.32 -1.38
C THR A 248 -21.53 6.81 -1.62
N ASP A 249 -21.20 7.28 -2.82
CA ASP A 249 -21.41 8.67 -3.21
C ASP A 249 -22.91 9.01 -3.19
N ALA A 250 -23.24 10.18 -2.66
CA ALA A 250 -24.63 10.60 -2.51
C ALA A 250 -25.32 10.93 -3.86
N PHE A 251 -24.55 11.29 -4.87
CA PHE A 251 -25.03 11.68 -6.20
C PHE A 251 -24.94 10.56 -7.23
N ASP A 252 -24.01 9.61 -7.02
CA ASP A 252 -23.81 8.45 -7.88
C ASP A 252 -23.60 7.18 -7.06
N PRO A 253 -24.65 6.35 -6.85
CA PRO A 253 -24.54 5.14 -6.06
C PRO A 253 -23.57 4.09 -6.60
N SER A 254 -23.16 4.18 -7.84
CA SER A 254 -22.16 3.28 -8.44
C SER A 254 -20.73 3.61 -8.01
N ARG A 255 -20.51 4.79 -7.43
CA ARG A 255 -19.19 5.29 -7.00
C ARG A 255 -19.00 5.13 -5.50
N LEU A 256 -17.76 4.87 -5.12
CA LEU A 256 -17.34 4.85 -3.73
C LEU A 256 -16.40 6.01 -3.43
N GLN A 257 -16.50 6.48 -2.20
CA GLN A 257 -15.58 7.42 -1.58
C GLN A 257 -14.94 6.77 -0.36
N LEU A 258 -13.75 7.21 0.01
CA LEU A 258 -13.10 6.79 1.24
C LEU A 258 -13.68 7.57 2.42
N GLY A 259 -14.04 6.87 3.48
CA GLY A 259 -14.47 7.46 4.73
C GLY A 259 -13.65 6.96 5.92
N VAL A 260 -13.69 7.70 6.99
CA VAL A 260 -13.07 7.39 8.27
C VAL A 260 -14.16 7.28 9.33
N ASN A 261 -14.23 6.16 10.02
CA ASN A 261 -15.14 5.94 11.14
C ASN A 261 -14.35 6.01 12.45
N ASP A 262 -14.46 7.14 13.13
CA ASP A 262 -13.85 7.36 14.45
C ASP A 262 -14.93 7.26 15.53
N SER A 263 -14.93 6.16 16.27
CA SER A 263 -15.82 5.94 17.43
C SER A 263 -17.33 6.14 17.09
N GLY A 264 -17.74 5.74 15.89
CA GLY A 264 -19.13 5.86 15.42
C GLY A 264 -19.42 7.16 14.64
N SER A 265 -18.47 8.10 14.57
CA SER A 265 -18.57 9.29 13.73
C SER A 265 -17.97 9.00 12.36
N LEU A 266 -18.82 8.90 11.33
CA LEU A 266 -18.43 8.72 9.95
C LEU A 266 -18.11 10.07 9.32
N ARG A 267 -16.89 10.21 8.77
CA ARG A 267 -16.49 11.37 7.98
C ARG A 267 -15.96 10.90 6.63
N GLN A 268 -16.46 11.52 5.57
CA GLN A 268 -15.90 11.33 4.24
C GLN A 268 -14.53 12.00 4.15
N MET A 269 -13.62 11.36 3.44
CA MET A 269 -12.30 11.91 3.15
C MET A 269 -12.33 12.44 1.72
N PRO A 270 -11.99 13.73 1.51
CA PRO A 270 -11.84 14.28 0.16
C PRO A 270 -10.78 13.49 -0.63
N ASP A 271 -11.07 13.20 -1.88
CA ASP A 271 -10.20 12.38 -2.74
C ASP A 271 -8.82 13.01 -2.95
N GLU A 272 -8.75 14.36 -2.90
CA GLU A 272 -7.50 15.12 -3.03
C GLU A 272 -6.51 14.83 -1.88
N LEU A 273 -7.00 14.37 -0.74
CA LEU A 273 -6.17 14.00 0.40
C LEU A 273 -5.61 12.57 0.28
N VAL A 274 -6.14 11.77 -0.65
CA VAL A 274 -5.67 10.40 -0.90
C VAL A 274 -4.63 10.43 -2.02
N THR A 275 -3.35 10.61 -1.65
CA THR A 275 -2.28 10.96 -2.59
C THR A 275 -1.46 9.79 -3.13
N GLY A 276 -1.55 8.60 -2.54
CA GLY A 276 -0.76 7.43 -2.95
C GLY A 276 -1.39 6.12 -2.54
N GLY A 277 -0.83 5.03 -3.04
CA GLY A 277 -1.31 3.66 -2.87
C GLY A 277 -2.41 3.28 -3.86
N ALA A 278 -2.72 1.99 -3.90
CA ALA A 278 -3.70 1.43 -4.84
C ALA A 278 -5.06 2.12 -4.74
N ILE A 279 -5.50 2.50 -3.52
CA ILE A 279 -6.77 3.21 -3.30
C ILE A 279 -6.79 4.55 -4.04
N ALA A 280 -5.68 5.32 -4.01
CA ALA A 280 -5.60 6.57 -4.76
C ALA A 280 -5.66 6.35 -6.28
N GLY A 281 -5.00 5.29 -6.77
CA GLY A 281 -5.06 4.89 -8.18
C GLY A 281 -6.49 4.56 -8.62
N LEU A 282 -7.21 3.75 -7.83
CA LEU A 282 -8.61 3.37 -8.08
C LEU A 282 -9.56 4.58 -8.04
N LEU A 283 -9.41 5.46 -7.05
CA LEU A 283 -10.24 6.67 -6.93
C LEU A 283 -10.01 7.63 -8.10
N ARG A 284 -8.74 7.84 -8.52
CA ARG A 284 -8.44 8.66 -9.71
C ARG A 284 -9.06 8.06 -10.97
N PHE A 285 -8.91 6.75 -11.16
CA PHE A 285 -9.50 6.07 -12.30
C PHE A 285 -11.01 6.20 -12.30
N GLN A 286 -11.67 5.93 -11.17
CA GLN A 286 -13.13 6.03 -11.03
C GLN A 286 -13.64 7.45 -11.29
N ASN A 287 -12.96 8.48 -10.75
CA ASN A 287 -13.46 9.85 -10.69
C ASN A 287 -13.02 10.72 -11.88
N SER A 288 -12.07 10.26 -12.69
CA SER A 288 -11.58 10.96 -13.87
C SER A 288 -11.72 10.08 -15.12
N ASP A 289 -10.90 9.03 -15.20
CA ASP A 289 -10.73 8.27 -16.46
C ASP A 289 -12.03 7.59 -16.92
N LEU A 290 -12.75 6.98 -15.97
CA LEU A 290 -13.98 6.25 -16.28
C LEU A 290 -15.15 7.18 -16.59
N ILE A 291 -15.22 8.34 -15.92
CA ILE A 291 -16.21 9.39 -16.24
C ILE A 291 -15.97 9.94 -17.65
N ASP A 292 -14.70 10.23 -17.98
CA ASP A 292 -14.34 10.73 -19.30
C ASP A 292 -14.70 9.72 -20.39
N ALA A 293 -14.44 8.44 -20.17
CA ALA A 293 -14.80 7.37 -21.09
C ALA A 293 -16.33 7.26 -21.30
N ARG A 294 -17.12 7.34 -20.21
CA ARG A 294 -18.58 7.36 -20.29
C ARG A 294 -19.10 8.56 -21.05
N ASN A 295 -18.55 9.75 -20.77
CA ASN A 295 -18.95 10.96 -21.43
C ASN A 295 -18.64 10.92 -22.94
N GLN A 296 -17.47 10.41 -23.31
CA GLN A 296 -17.09 10.23 -24.71
C GLN A 296 -18.02 9.23 -25.42
N LEU A 297 -18.34 8.10 -24.77
CA LEU A 297 -19.29 7.14 -25.34
C LEU A 297 -20.69 7.73 -25.50
N GLY A 298 -21.13 8.57 -24.57
CA GLY A 298 -22.43 9.24 -24.61
C GLY A 298 -22.55 10.38 -25.63
N GLN A 299 -21.42 10.85 -26.18
CA GLN A 299 -21.36 11.88 -27.21
C GLN A 299 -21.44 11.32 -28.64
N ILE A 300 -21.28 10.00 -28.82
CA ILE A 300 -21.36 9.29 -30.10
C ILE A 300 -22.84 9.02 -30.46
#